data_d72b6aaede0166d88abce5604e095259
#
_entry.id   d72b6aaede0166d88abce5604e095259
#
_cell.length_a   1.000
_cell.length_b   1.000
_cell.length_c   1.000
_cell.angle_alpha   90.00
_cell.angle_beta   90.00
_cell.angle_gamma   90.00
#
_symmetry.space_group_name_H-M   'P 1'
#
loop_
_entity.id
_entity.type
_entity.pdbx_description
1 polymer ?
#
loop_
_entity_poly.entity_id
_entity_poly.type
_entity_poly.pdbx_seq_one_letter_code
_entity_poly.pdbx_strand_id
1 'polypeptide(L)'
;MVYGRWTIFYFDASKKDAMLSHLTSQLDTMTKEVTGAVQGRLVQVAENRMVVHAIYEDKEAADAAAERASGIRVSMGEFVTEAPIIREGELVWGSDPEGQTPGLPTPTASYATFRATDIDSSKYDSLMAYMDSKKEQFRGISGLLRLRIARIAENRLVAATIYDSKASSDAAQENAAAVMAGGSKFFT
;
A
#
# COMPACT_ATOMS: atom_id res chain seq x y z
N MET A 1 1.55 -9.21 14.19
CA MET A 1 2.34 -8.64 13.07
C MET A 1 1.44 -7.68 12.30
N VAL A 2 1.99 -6.54 11.90
CA VAL A 2 1.22 -5.52 11.16
C VAL A 2 0.69 -6.09 9.85
N TYR A 3 -0.57 -5.78 9.51
CA TYR A 3 -1.26 -6.35 8.36
C TYR A 3 -1.76 -5.25 7.42
N GLY A 4 -1.60 -5.44 6.13
CA GLY A 4 -2.02 -4.47 5.11
C GLY A 4 -3.12 -5.00 4.22
N ARG A 5 -4.07 -4.13 3.84
CA ARG A 5 -5.12 -4.42 2.86
C ARG A 5 -5.15 -3.32 1.81
N TRP A 6 -5.17 -3.73 0.53
CA TRP A 6 -5.28 -2.87 -0.64
C TRP A 6 -6.55 -3.24 -1.38
N THR A 7 -7.50 -2.33 -1.45
CA THR A 7 -8.73 -2.49 -2.23
C THR A 7 -8.64 -1.59 -3.45
N ILE A 8 -8.60 -2.18 -4.63
CA ILE A 8 -8.50 -1.49 -5.92
C ILE A 8 -9.89 -1.38 -6.50
N PHE A 9 -10.33 -0.14 -6.79
CA PHE A 9 -11.61 0.16 -7.41
C PHE A 9 -11.41 0.72 -8.81
N TYR A 10 -12.22 0.25 -9.76
CA TYR A 10 -12.46 0.90 -11.03
C TYR A 10 -13.81 1.59 -10.95
N PHE A 11 -13.86 2.87 -11.33
CA PHE A 11 -15.04 3.72 -11.13
C PHE A 11 -15.36 4.55 -12.37
N ASP A 12 -16.61 5.04 -12.45
CA ASP A 12 -17.03 6.00 -13.46
C ASP A 12 -16.38 7.37 -13.17
N ALA A 13 -15.47 7.79 -14.04
CA ALA A 13 -14.71 9.03 -13.88
C ALA A 13 -15.63 10.26 -13.78
N SER A 14 -16.83 10.24 -14.38
CA SER A 14 -17.81 11.33 -14.29
C SER A 14 -18.42 11.48 -12.90
N LYS A 15 -18.35 10.44 -12.07
CA LYS A 15 -18.86 10.41 -10.69
C LYS A 15 -17.78 10.58 -9.63
N LYS A 16 -16.56 10.92 -10.01
CA LYS A 16 -15.37 10.95 -9.14
C LYS A 16 -15.60 11.75 -7.85
N ASP A 17 -16.09 12.99 -7.96
CA ASP A 17 -16.21 13.88 -6.80
C ASP A 17 -17.25 13.37 -5.79
N ALA A 18 -18.38 12.85 -6.28
CA ALA A 18 -19.41 12.24 -5.44
C ALA A 18 -18.87 10.98 -4.75
N MET A 19 -18.14 10.14 -5.49
CA MET A 19 -17.50 8.96 -4.95
C MET A 19 -16.45 9.31 -3.87
N LEU A 20 -15.61 10.33 -4.12
CA LEU A 20 -14.61 10.77 -3.15
C LEU A 20 -15.24 11.27 -1.85
N SER A 21 -16.29 12.11 -1.94
CA SER A 21 -17.03 12.57 -0.77
C SER A 21 -17.60 11.40 0.02
N HIS A 22 -18.21 10.43 -0.66
CA HIS A 22 -18.77 9.24 -0.04
C HIS A 22 -17.70 8.40 0.67
N LEU A 23 -16.61 8.07 -0.03
CA LEU A 23 -15.51 7.27 0.53
C LEU A 23 -14.82 7.97 1.71
N THR A 24 -14.54 9.26 1.60
CA THR A 24 -13.85 10.00 2.66
C THR A 24 -14.66 9.95 3.96
N SER A 25 -15.98 10.19 3.88
CA SER A 25 -16.85 10.12 5.06
C SER A 25 -16.86 8.73 5.70
N GLN A 26 -16.84 7.66 4.89
CA GLN A 26 -16.85 6.29 5.37
C GLN A 26 -15.49 5.88 5.98
N LEU A 27 -14.37 6.29 5.39
CA LEU A 27 -13.03 5.98 5.89
C LEU A 27 -12.73 6.68 7.21
N ASP A 28 -13.17 7.94 7.36
CA ASP A 28 -13.04 8.69 8.61
C ASP A 28 -13.80 8.01 9.76
N THR A 29 -14.98 7.48 9.47
CA THR A 29 -15.78 6.73 10.43
C THR A 29 -15.11 5.39 10.76
N MET A 30 -14.66 4.66 9.74
CA MET A 30 -14.01 3.35 9.91
C MET A 30 -12.74 3.43 10.77
N THR A 31 -11.89 4.42 10.55
CA THR A 31 -10.65 4.60 11.34
C THR A 31 -10.91 4.88 12.83
N LYS A 32 -12.07 5.43 13.16
CA LYS A 32 -12.47 5.71 14.55
C LYS A 32 -13.16 4.53 15.23
N GLU A 33 -13.89 3.73 14.47
CA GLU A 33 -14.76 2.66 14.99
C GLU A 33 -14.08 1.28 15.00
N VAL A 34 -13.05 1.07 14.16
CA VAL A 34 -12.37 -0.22 14.07
C VAL A 34 -11.16 -0.24 14.98
N THR A 35 -11.25 -1.01 16.06
CA THR A 35 -10.10 -1.26 16.96
C THR A 35 -8.97 -1.92 16.17
N GLY A 36 -7.74 -1.41 16.37
CA GLY A 36 -6.56 -1.93 15.68
C GLY A 36 -6.36 -1.41 14.25
N ALA A 37 -7.23 -0.50 13.75
CA ALA A 37 -6.97 0.23 12.52
C ALA A 37 -5.89 1.31 12.77
N VAL A 38 -4.73 1.16 12.13
CA VAL A 38 -3.58 2.06 12.29
C VAL A 38 -3.64 3.22 11.30
N GLN A 39 -4.04 2.93 10.06
CA GLN A 39 -4.02 3.90 8.97
C GLN A 39 -5.00 3.51 7.87
N GLY A 40 -5.67 4.52 7.29
CA GLY A 40 -6.42 4.41 6.04
C GLY A 40 -6.00 5.51 5.07
N ARG A 41 -5.84 5.17 3.77
CA ARG A 41 -5.52 6.13 2.72
C ARG A 41 -6.28 5.81 1.46
N LEU A 42 -6.68 6.86 0.76
CA LEU A 42 -7.25 6.80 -0.57
C LEU A 42 -6.25 7.40 -1.56
N VAL A 43 -5.90 6.65 -2.59
CA VAL A 43 -4.89 7.03 -3.59
C VAL A 43 -5.46 6.88 -4.98
N GLN A 44 -5.50 7.96 -5.76
CA GLN A 44 -5.83 7.89 -7.19
C GLN A 44 -4.59 7.42 -7.96
N VAL A 45 -4.71 6.30 -8.67
CA VAL A 45 -3.60 5.69 -9.44
C VAL A 45 -3.79 5.79 -10.94
N ALA A 46 -5.00 6.09 -11.40
CA ALA A 46 -5.34 6.42 -12.79
C ALA A 46 -6.62 7.27 -12.81
N GLU A 47 -7.03 7.75 -13.98
CA GLU A 47 -8.22 8.60 -14.14
C GLU A 47 -9.49 7.96 -13.57
N ASN A 48 -9.65 6.65 -13.78
CA ASN A 48 -10.80 5.84 -13.35
C ASN A 48 -10.45 4.75 -12.34
N ARG A 49 -9.31 4.85 -11.63
CA ARG A 49 -8.85 3.82 -10.70
C ARG A 49 -8.30 4.41 -9.41
N MET A 50 -8.79 3.90 -8.30
CA MET A 50 -8.34 4.24 -6.95
C MET A 50 -7.91 3.01 -6.16
N VAL A 51 -7.05 3.23 -5.19
CA VAL A 51 -6.65 2.23 -4.19
C VAL A 51 -6.97 2.77 -2.81
N VAL A 52 -7.77 2.05 -2.05
CA VAL A 52 -7.85 2.21 -0.59
C VAL A 52 -6.78 1.33 0.02
N HIS A 53 -5.87 1.94 0.75
CA HIS A 53 -4.81 1.27 1.49
C HIS A 53 -5.11 1.39 2.98
N ALA A 54 -5.31 0.27 3.65
CA ALA A 54 -5.54 0.18 5.09
C ALA A 54 -4.44 -0.64 5.75
N ILE A 55 -3.98 -0.17 6.92
CA ILE A 55 -3.01 -0.85 7.77
C ILE A 55 -3.68 -1.14 9.11
N TYR A 56 -3.46 -2.34 9.62
CA TYR A 56 -3.98 -2.85 10.88
C TYR A 56 -2.82 -3.33 11.76
N GLU A 57 -3.04 -3.33 13.08
CA GLU A 57 -2.06 -3.83 14.06
C GLU A 57 -1.70 -5.29 13.81
N ASP A 58 -2.70 -6.08 13.37
CA ASP A 58 -2.53 -7.50 13.03
C ASP A 58 -3.65 -7.98 12.10
N LYS A 59 -3.61 -9.28 11.77
CA LYS A 59 -4.62 -9.93 10.94
C LYS A 59 -6.00 -9.98 11.62
N GLU A 60 -6.06 -10.15 12.93
CA GLU A 60 -7.32 -10.22 13.68
C GLU A 60 -8.08 -8.90 13.55
N ALA A 61 -7.38 -7.77 13.73
CA ALA A 61 -7.95 -6.44 13.51
C ALA A 61 -8.39 -6.24 12.04
N ALA A 62 -7.63 -6.73 11.07
CA ALA A 62 -8.01 -6.68 9.67
C ALA A 62 -9.26 -7.52 9.37
N ASP A 63 -9.38 -8.70 9.96
CA ASP A 63 -10.55 -9.59 9.81
C ASP A 63 -11.79 -8.96 10.47
N ALA A 64 -11.66 -8.38 11.66
CA ALA A 64 -12.74 -7.66 12.33
C ALA A 64 -13.23 -6.44 11.50
N ALA A 65 -12.32 -5.78 10.79
CA ALA A 65 -12.65 -4.70 9.86
C ALA A 65 -13.32 -5.17 8.56
N ALA A 66 -13.26 -6.46 8.24
CA ALA A 66 -13.69 -6.99 6.94
C ALA A 66 -15.19 -6.78 6.68
N GLU A 67 -16.03 -6.96 7.70
CA GLU A 67 -17.48 -6.77 7.60
C GLU A 67 -17.81 -5.30 7.28
N ARG A 68 -17.21 -4.35 8.02
CA ARG A 68 -17.38 -2.91 7.78
C ARG A 68 -16.87 -2.52 6.39
N ALA A 69 -15.69 -3.00 6.01
CA ALA A 69 -15.13 -2.78 4.68
C ALA A 69 -16.03 -3.36 3.57
N SER A 70 -16.71 -4.49 3.81
CA SER A 70 -17.69 -5.04 2.89
C SER A 70 -18.90 -4.13 2.73
N GLY A 71 -19.43 -3.57 3.82
CA GLY A 71 -20.51 -2.58 3.79
C GLY A 71 -20.17 -1.34 2.96
N ILE A 72 -18.95 -0.82 3.15
CA ILE A 72 -18.45 0.31 2.33
C ILE A 72 -18.41 -0.08 0.84
N ARG A 73 -17.89 -1.26 0.50
CA ARG A 73 -17.85 -1.72 -0.90
C ARG A 73 -19.25 -1.84 -1.52
N VAL A 74 -20.22 -2.33 -0.76
CA VAL A 74 -21.62 -2.42 -1.22
C VAL A 74 -22.19 -1.02 -1.47
N SER A 75 -21.95 -0.06 -0.57
CA SER A 75 -22.40 1.33 -0.72
C SER A 75 -21.75 2.07 -1.90
N MET A 76 -20.65 1.53 -2.41
CA MET A 76 -19.94 2.05 -3.60
C MET A 76 -20.53 1.56 -4.93
N GLY A 77 -21.55 0.68 -4.91
CA GLY A 77 -22.04 -0.01 -6.11
C GLY A 77 -22.47 0.90 -7.26
N GLU A 78 -22.99 2.10 -6.97
CA GLU A 78 -23.38 3.07 -8.00
C GLU A 78 -22.20 3.81 -8.67
N PHE A 79 -21.01 3.74 -8.07
CA PHE A 79 -19.80 4.43 -8.55
C PHE A 79 -18.85 3.49 -9.27
N VAL A 80 -18.81 2.21 -8.88
CA VAL A 80 -17.84 1.25 -9.39
C VAL A 80 -18.33 0.59 -10.68
N THR A 81 -17.40 0.37 -11.62
CA THR A 81 -17.67 -0.25 -12.92
C THR A 81 -17.35 -1.74 -12.95
N GLU A 82 -16.56 -2.21 -11.97
CA GLU A 82 -16.11 -3.60 -11.86
C GLU A 82 -16.05 -4.00 -10.38
N ALA A 83 -16.05 -5.31 -10.12
CA ALA A 83 -15.84 -5.83 -8.77
C ALA A 83 -14.45 -5.40 -8.24
N PRO A 84 -14.37 -4.87 -7.01
CA PRO A 84 -13.09 -4.46 -6.44
C PRO A 84 -12.12 -5.63 -6.29
N ILE A 85 -10.85 -5.39 -6.58
CA ILE A 85 -9.76 -6.34 -6.36
C ILE A 85 -9.20 -6.10 -4.96
N ILE A 86 -9.23 -7.13 -4.11
CA ILE A 86 -8.66 -7.06 -2.76
C ILE A 86 -7.35 -7.83 -2.73
N ARG A 87 -6.33 -7.21 -2.16
CA ARG A 87 -5.04 -7.83 -1.84
C ARG A 87 -4.72 -7.53 -0.40
N GLU A 88 -4.30 -8.53 0.34
CA GLU A 88 -3.99 -8.37 1.76
C GLU A 88 -2.89 -9.33 2.19
N GLY A 89 -2.13 -8.94 3.20
CA GLY A 89 -1.05 -9.76 3.72
C GLY A 89 -0.28 -9.09 4.85
N GLU A 90 0.61 -9.87 5.45
CA GLU A 90 1.50 -9.38 6.50
C GLU A 90 2.53 -8.41 5.93
N LEU A 91 2.77 -7.32 6.64
CA LEU A 91 3.89 -6.41 6.36
C LEU A 91 5.18 -7.07 6.84
N VAL A 92 5.93 -7.62 5.91
CA VAL A 92 7.13 -8.42 6.18
C VAL A 92 8.42 -7.61 6.16
N TRP A 93 8.38 -6.42 5.54
CA TRP A 93 9.54 -5.54 5.48
C TRP A 93 9.13 -4.07 5.29
N GLY A 94 9.97 -3.16 5.77
CA GLY A 94 9.77 -1.75 5.54
C GLY A 94 11.02 -0.92 5.78
N SER A 95 11.10 0.20 5.07
CA SER A 95 12.10 1.23 5.27
C SER A 95 11.39 2.58 5.40
N ASP A 96 11.44 3.14 6.60
CA ASP A 96 11.04 4.52 6.85
C ASP A 96 12.30 5.39 6.94
N PRO A 97 12.26 6.64 6.48
CA PRO A 97 13.33 7.59 6.72
C PRO A 97 13.65 7.70 8.21
N GLU A 98 14.92 8.03 8.51
CA GLU A 98 15.38 8.21 9.88
C GLU A 98 14.51 9.25 10.61
N GLY A 99 14.11 8.94 11.84
CA GLY A 99 13.27 9.82 12.68
C GLY A 99 11.77 9.75 12.43
N GLN A 100 11.28 8.92 11.50
CA GLN A 100 9.85 8.66 11.38
C GLN A 100 9.42 7.46 12.24
N THR A 101 8.43 7.69 13.10
CA THR A 101 7.82 6.60 13.87
C THR A 101 6.99 5.72 12.95
N PRO A 102 7.14 4.39 12.98
CA PRO A 102 6.25 3.49 12.26
C PRO A 102 4.78 3.76 12.61
N GLY A 103 3.93 3.85 11.60
CA GLY A 103 2.50 4.09 11.79
C GLY A 103 2.06 5.56 11.81
N LEU A 104 2.96 6.54 11.86
CA LEU A 104 2.56 7.94 11.74
C LEU A 104 1.96 8.24 10.36
N PRO A 105 0.92 9.11 10.30
CA PRO A 105 0.32 9.50 9.04
C PRO A 105 1.36 10.19 8.14
N THR A 106 1.44 9.73 6.90
CA THR A 106 2.20 10.41 5.85
C THR A 106 1.49 11.71 5.48
N PRO A 107 2.19 12.78 5.06
CA PRO A 107 1.57 14.02 4.62
C PRO A 107 0.46 13.79 3.59
N THR A 108 -0.59 14.62 3.63
CA THR A 108 -1.80 14.45 2.80
C THR A 108 -1.52 14.60 1.30
N ALA A 109 -0.57 15.47 0.94
CA ALA A 109 -0.10 15.65 -0.43
C ALA A 109 1.11 14.74 -0.67
N SER A 110 0.88 13.51 -1.10
CA SER A 110 1.92 12.54 -1.39
C SER A 110 1.55 11.74 -2.63
N TYR A 111 2.55 11.12 -3.24
CA TYR A 111 2.40 10.25 -4.39
C TYR A 111 2.71 8.81 -4.00
N ALA A 112 1.86 7.87 -4.36
CA ALA A 112 2.05 6.47 -4.01
C ALA A 112 2.10 5.57 -5.24
N THR A 113 2.94 4.54 -5.16
CA THR A 113 2.97 3.44 -6.13
C THR A 113 2.73 2.12 -5.42
N PHE A 114 2.00 1.24 -6.10
CA PHE A 114 1.72 -0.12 -5.63
C PHE A 114 2.15 -1.10 -6.71
N ARG A 115 3.09 -1.98 -6.40
CA ARG A 115 3.61 -2.97 -7.32
C ARG A 115 3.49 -4.36 -6.73
N ALA A 116 2.75 -5.24 -7.41
CA ALA A 116 2.75 -6.67 -7.11
C ALA A 116 3.83 -7.36 -7.93
N THR A 117 4.58 -8.26 -7.30
CA THR A 117 5.71 -8.96 -7.93
C THR A 117 5.71 -10.40 -7.48
N ASP A 118 5.89 -11.33 -8.41
CA ASP A 118 6.06 -12.74 -8.11
C ASP A 118 7.54 -13.03 -7.76
N ILE A 119 7.73 -13.92 -6.80
CA ILE A 119 9.04 -14.28 -6.25
C ILE A 119 9.23 -15.81 -6.27
N ASP A 120 10.47 -16.23 -6.31
CA ASP A 120 10.84 -17.61 -5.99
C ASP A 120 10.71 -17.83 -4.49
N SER A 121 9.65 -18.55 -4.06
CA SER A 121 9.35 -18.76 -2.64
C SER A 121 10.47 -19.50 -1.90
N SER A 122 11.25 -20.33 -2.61
CA SER A 122 12.41 -21.03 -2.02
C SER A 122 13.56 -20.09 -1.65
N LYS A 123 13.55 -18.86 -2.19
CA LYS A 123 14.56 -17.81 -1.93
C LYS A 123 14.04 -16.69 -1.03
N TYR A 124 12.87 -16.86 -0.42
CA TYR A 124 12.23 -15.80 0.36
C TYR A 124 13.14 -15.23 1.44
N ASP A 125 13.75 -16.08 2.28
CA ASP A 125 14.62 -15.62 3.36
C ASP A 125 15.87 -14.88 2.83
N SER A 126 16.41 -15.37 1.71
CA SER A 126 17.54 -14.71 1.03
C SER A 126 17.15 -13.34 0.45
N LEU A 127 15.91 -13.21 -0.04
CA LEU A 127 15.37 -11.92 -0.50
C LEU A 127 15.23 -10.97 0.68
N MET A 128 14.67 -11.40 1.82
CA MET A 128 14.52 -10.54 3.00
C MET A 128 15.88 -10.07 3.52
N ALA A 129 16.86 -10.97 3.62
CA ALA A 129 18.23 -10.60 4.00
C ALA A 129 18.87 -9.62 3.01
N TYR A 130 18.62 -9.80 1.70
CA TYR A 130 19.07 -8.85 0.68
C TYR A 130 18.42 -7.48 0.88
N MET A 131 17.09 -7.42 1.10
CA MET A 131 16.37 -6.17 1.35
C MET A 131 16.90 -5.46 2.60
N ASP A 132 17.18 -6.20 3.68
CA ASP A 132 17.77 -5.63 4.90
C ASP A 132 19.15 -5.03 4.64
N SER A 133 19.99 -5.69 3.83
CA SER A 133 21.29 -5.17 3.43
C SER A 133 21.21 -3.87 2.61
N LYS A 134 20.06 -3.57 2.02
CA LYS A 134 19.79 -2.38 1.19
C LYS A 134 19.02 -1.28 1.90
N LYS A 135 18.62 -1.51 3.14
CA LYS A 135 17.70 -0.64 3.89
C LYS A 135 18.17 0.82 3.94
N GLU A 136 19.44 1.04 4.22
CA GLU A 136 20.00 2.40 4.27
C GLU A 136 20.06 3.07 2.89
N GLN A 137 20.26 2.29 1.82
CA GLN A 137 20.21 2.81 0.46
C GLN A 137 18.80 3.27 0.09
N PHE A 138 17.77 2.52 0.49
CA PHE A 138 16.37 2.95 0.32
C PHE A 138 16.05 4.19 1.12
N ARG A 139 16.51 4.28 2.38
CA ARG A 139 16.34 5.47 3.23
C ARG A 139 16.97 6.73 2.64
N GLY A 140 18.07 6.58 1.92
CA GLY A 140 18.77 7.67 1.24
C GLY A 140 18.10 8.15 -0.06
N ILE A 141 17.02 7.53 -0.53
CA ILE A 141 16.32 7.99 -1.74
C ILE A 141 15.56 9.29 -1.42
N SER A 142 15.94 10.35 -2.12
CA SER A 142 15.34 11.68 -1.94
C SER A 142 13.83 11.65 -2.24
N GLY A 143 13.04 12.25 -1.36
CA GLY A 143 11.60 12.33 -1.47
C GLY A 143 10.85 11.03 -1.14
N LEU A 144 11.55 9.92 -0.86
CA LEU A 144 10.93 8.70 -0.36
C LEU A 144 10.48 8.91 1.08
N LEU A 145 9.18 8.83 1.32
CA LEU A 145 8.60 8.98 2.66
C LEU A 145 8.39 7.63 3.35
N ARG A 146 8.08 6.59 2.57
CA ARG A 146 7.81 5.26 3.14
C ARG A 146 7.87 4.17 2.07
N LEU A 147 8.45 3.04 2.43
CA LEU A 147 8.38 1.79 1.65
C LEU A 147 7.94 0.66 2.57
N ARG A 148 6.90 -0.06 2.15
CA ARG A 148 6.39 -1.25 2.83
C ARG A 148 6.25 -2.38 1.84
N ILE A 149 6.59 -3.58 2.29
CA ILE A 149 6.41 -4.82 1.54
C ILE A 149 5.52 -5.74 2.35
N ALA A 150 4.44 -6.20 1.73
CA ALA A 150 3.56 -7.21 2.29
C ALA A 150 3.66 -8.51 1.50
N ARG A 151 3.59 -9.64 2.20
CA ARG A 151 3.46 -10.97 1.61
C ARG A 151 1.98 -11.31 1.49
N ILE A 152 1.46 -11.32 0.26
CA ILE A 152 0.04 -11.55 -0.03
C ILE A 152 -0.24 -12.98 -0.51
N ALA A 153 0.79 -13.73 -0.85
CA ALA A 153 0.76 -15.17 -1.12
C ALA A 153 2.16 -15.75 -0.90
N GLU A 154 2.29 -17.07 -0.89
CA GLU A 154 3.58 -17.76 -0.67
C GLU A 154 4.69 -17.24 -1.60
N ASN A 155 4.33 -17.01 -2.88
CA ASN A 155 5.24 -16.57 -3.93
C ASN A 155 4.94 -15.14 -4.44
N ARG A 156 4.21 -14.31 -3.67
CA ARG A 156 3.82 -12.98 -4.17
C ARG A 156 3.91 -11.89 -3.12
N LEU A 157 4.58 -10.81 -3.49
CA LEU A 157 4.73 -9.61 -2.66
C LEU A 157 3.97 -8.42 -3.27
N VAL A 158 3.56 -7.48 -2.41
CA VAL A 158 3.15 -6.14 -2.80
C VAL A 158 4.08 -5.13 -2.14
N ALA A 159 4.72 -4.30 -2.94
CA ALA A 159 5.44 -3.12 -2.49
C ALA A 159 4.53 -1.89 -2.58
N ALA A 160 4.37 -1.20 -1.46
CA ALA A 160 3.71 0.10 -1.35
C ALA A 160 4.78 1.15 -1.07
N THR A 161 4.99 2.07 -2.00
CA THR A 161 6.00 3.12 -1.89
C THR A 161 5.30 4.48 -1.90
N ILE A 162 5.65 5.34 -0.96
CA ILE A 162 5.07 6.67 -0.80
C ILE A 162 6.19 7.70 -0.92
N TYR A 163 5.97 8.67 -1.79
CA TYR A 163 6.86 9.81 -2.05
C TYR A 163 6.17 11.13 -1.70
N ASP A 164 6.95 12.17 -1.46
CA ASP A 164 6.43 13.52 -1.24
C ASP A 164 5.75 14.10 -2.50
N SER A 165 6.17 13.66 -3.69
CA SER A 165 5.61 14.14 -4.96
C SER A 165 5.76 13.09 -6.08
N LYS A 166 5.03 13.28 -7.19
CA LYS A 166 5.24 12.50 -8.41
C LYS A 166 6.63 12.73 -8.99
N ALA A 167 7.13 13.95 -8.95
CA ALA A 167 8.46 14.28 -9.46
C ALA A 167 9.56 13.50 -8.71
N SER A 168 9.44 13.39 -7.37
CA SER A 168 10.35 12.58 -6.56
C SER A 168 10.24 11.09 -6.89
N SER A 169 9.02 10.58 -7.13
CA SER A 169 8.83 9.20 -7.56
C SER A 169 9.48 8.92 -8.91
N ASP A 170 9.34 9.82 -9.87
CA ASP A 170 9.95 9.68 -11.20
C ASP A 170 11.49 9.72 -11.10
N ALA A 171 12.04 10.66 -10.34
CA ALA A 171 13.47 10.78 -10.11
C ALA A 171 14.08 9.60 -9.34
N ALA A 172 13.29 8.97 -8.47
CA ALA A 172 13.73 7.83 -7.67
C ALA A 172 13.81 6.51 -8.46
N GLN A 173 13.22 6.41 -9.65
CA GLN A 173 13.11 5.14 -10.39
C GLN A 173 14.50 4.55 -10.72
N GLU A 174 15.45 5.35 -11.19
CA GLU A 174 16.79 4.88 -11.51
C GLU A 174 17.53 4.42 -10.25
N ASN A 175 17.42 5.19 -9.16
CA ASN A 175 18.05 4.84 -7.88
C ASN A 175 17.45 3.56 -7.30
N ALA A 176 16.13 3.42 -7.31
CA ALA A 176 15.46 2.21 -6.85
C ALA A 176 15.84 0.99 -7.72
N ALA A 177 15.93 1.15 -9.03
CA ALA A 177 16.39 0.11 -9.94
C ALA A 177 17.84 -0.28 -9.65
N ALA A 178 18.72 0.68 -9.41
CA ALA A 178 20.13 0.40 -9.05
C ALA A 178 20.25 -0.35 -7.71
N VAL A 179 19.47 0.04 -6.70
CA VAL A 179 19.42 -0.67 -5.41
C VAL A 179 18.95 -2.12 -5.62
N MET A 180 17.99 -2.34 -6.52
CA MET A 180 17.41 -3.67 -6.78
C MET A 180 18.16 -4.50 -7.85
N ALA A 181 19.19 -3.95 -8.51
CA ALA A 181 19.87 -4.62 -9.63
C ALA A 181 20.42 -6.02 -9.26
N GLY A 182 20.98 -6.17 -8.03
CA GLY A 182 21.44 -7.47 -7.53
C GLY A 182 20.33 -8.41 -7.03
N GLY A 183 19.09 -7.95 -7.04
CA GLY A 183 17.91 -8.69 -6.55
C GLY A 183 17.15 -9.45 -7.65
N SER A 184 17.50 -9.29 -8.93
CA SER A 184 16.76 -9.89 -10.05
C SER A 184 16.59 -11.41 -9.94
N LYS A 185 17.56 -12.11 -9.34
CA LYS A 185 17.56 -13.57 -9.11
C LYS A 185 16.45 -14.06 -8.16
N PHE A 186 15.77 -13.18 -7.46
CA PHE A 186 14.69 -13.51 -6.50
C PHE A 186 13.30 -13.42 -7.13
N PHE A 187 13.19 -12.78 -8.30
CA PHE A 187 11.92 -12.56 -8.99
C PHE A 187 11.72 -13.55 -10.13
N THR A 188 10.44 -13.89 -10.41
CA THR A 188 10.03 -14.82 -11.47
C THR A 188 9.22 -14.13 -12.56
#